data_7809fe8e02ae35fb441de478f142f9dd
#
_entry.id   7809fe8e02ae35fb441de478f142f9dd
#
_cell.length_a   1.000
_cell.length_b   1.000
_cell.length_c   1.000
_cell.angle_alpha   90.00
_cell.angle_beta   90.00
_cell.angle_gamma   90.00
#
_symmetry.space_group_name_H-M   'P 1'
#
loop_
_entity.id
_entity.type
_entity.pdbx_description
1 polymer ?
#
loop_
_entity_poly.entity_id
_entity_poly.type
_entity_poly.pdbx_seq_one_letter_code
_entity_poly.pdbx_strand_id
1 'polypeptide(L)'
;VKVKGDVSPLTVCPTDYSKLWADPTEKGSLAIYGKTLYPDIKVFWTGDVVCSDLTKETLDFINSRIKRPAYYWWNYPVTDYVRNILLQGPAYGLDTSLTEKEVCGIVSNPMEHGEASKLALYGVADYTWNIAAYNALDNWERGLNELMPNARDAYRTFAIHSCDTETGYRRDESWETTTFRLANWTDEAARNLEREF
;
A
#
# COMPACT_ATOMS: atom_id res chain seq x y z
N VAL A 1 22.39 -15.55 -15.08
CA VAL A 1 22.24 -17.01 -15.07
C VAL A 1 20.86 -17.32 -15.63
N LYS A 2 20.75 -17.88 -16.87
CA LYS A 2 19.47 -18.42 -17.35
C LYS A 2 19.25 -19.75 -16.63
N VAL A 3 18.28 -19.77 -15.74
CA VAL A 3 17.80 -21.04 -15.17
C VAL A 3 17.01 -21.75 -16.27
N LYS A 4 17.35 -22.99 -16.56
CA LYS A 4 16.55 -23.83 -17.46
C LYS A 4 15.31 -24.33 -16.70
N GLY A 5 14.13 -23.88 -17.11
CA GLY A 5 12.85 -24.33 -16.58
C GLY A 5 11.80 -23.21 -16.59
N ASP A 6 10.56 -23.54 -16.31
CA ASP A 6 9.45 -22.61 -16.11
C ASP A 6 9.59 -21.95 -14.75
N VAL A 7 10.37 -20.87 -14.68
CA VAL A 7 10.47 -20.02 -13.50
C VAL A 7 9.87 -18.65 -13.83
N SER A 8 9.18 -18.08 -12.87
CA SER A 8 8.68 -16.70 -12.96
C SER A 8 9.84 -15.73 -13.20
N PRO A 9 9.60 -14.61 -13.88
CA PRO A 9 10.60 -13.56 -14.02
C PRO A 9 11.14 -13.14 -12.67
N LEU A 10 12.45 -12.85 -12.62
CA LEU A 10 13.07 -12.37 -11.40
C LEU A 10 12.52 -10.99 -11.01
N THR A 11 12.46 -10.76 -9.71
CA THR A 11 12.19 -9.44 -9.15
C THR A 11 13.35 -9.05 -8.26
N VAL A 12 13.86 -7.84 -8.41
CA VAL A 12 14.92 -7.29 -7.58
C VAL A 12 14.39 -6.20 -6.67
N CYS A 13 14.79 -6.24 -5.40
CA CYS A 13 14.60 -5.14 -4.49
C CYS A 13 15.93 -4.39 -4.36
N PRO A 14 16.04 -3.16 -4.88
CA PRO A 14 17.25 -2.38 -4.71
C PRO A 14 17.40 -1.89 -3.26
N THR A 15 18.60 -1.55 -2.84
CA THR A 15 18.80 -0.81 -1.58
C THR A 15 18.13 0.55 -1.65
N ASP A 16 18.16 1.18 -2.83
CA ASP A 16 17.52 2.47 -3.14
C ASP A 16 16.03 2.26 -3.52
N TYR A 17 15.26 1.57 -2.69
CA TYR A 17 13.87 1.20 -2.98
C TYR A 17 12.85 2.33 -2.77
N SER A 18 13.28 3.48 -2.26
CA SER A 18 12.47 4.69 -2.13
C SER A 18 13.24 5.93 -2.61
N LYS A 19 12.49 6.98 -2.94
CA LYS A 19 13.07 8.24 -3.43
C LYS A 19 13.96 8.91 -2.37
N LEU A 20 13.63 8.73 -1.09
CA LEU A 20 14.41 9.27 0.02
C LEU A 20 15.87 8.78 -0.01
N TRP A 21 16.10 7.53 -0.40
CA TRP A 21 17.43 6.90 -0.38
C TRP A 21 18.07 6.77 -1.75
N ALA A 22 17.30 7.04 -2.80
CA ALA A 22 17.78 6.88 -4.16
C ALA A 22 18.79 7.98 -4.53
N ASP A 23 19.93 7.57 -5.10
CA ASP A 23 20.79 8.48 -5.84
C ASP A 23 20.09 8.88 -7.17
N PRO A 24 19.67 10.15 -7.32
CA PRO A 24 18.94 10.59 -8.51
C PRO A 24 19.82 10.69 -9.77
N THR A 25 21.12 10.51 -9.66
CA THR A 25 22.06 10.73 -10.76
C THR A 25 22.14 9.50 -11.68
N GLU A 26 22.77 9.69 -12.84
CA GLU A 26 23.08 8.62 -13.80
C GLU A 26 24.07 7.57 -13.26
N LYS A 27 24.70 7.84 -12.11
CA LYS A 27 25.60 6.92 -11.41
C LYS A 27 24.89 6.11 -10.34
N GLY A 28 23.66 6.48 -9.99
CA GLY A 28 22.84 5.77 -9.01
C GLY A 28 22.51 4.35 -9.45
N SER A 29 22.23 3.49 -8.48
CA SER A 29 21.93 2.06 -8.71
C SER A 29 20.73 1.88 -9.63
N LEU A 30 19.70 2.72 -9.51
CA LEU A 30 18.48 2.64 -10.33
C LEU A 30 18.78 2.93 -11.82
N ALA A 31 19.63 3.92 -12.11
CA ALA A 31 20.03 4.22 -13.47
C ALA A 31 20.90 3.10 -14.07
N ILE A 32 21.74 2.48 -13.24
CA ILE A 32 22.53 1.31 -13.62
C ILE A 32 21.61 0.13 -13.93
N TYR A 33 20.59 -0.13 -13.10
CA TYR A 33 19.59 -1.17 -13.36
C TYR A 33 18.85 -0.94 -14.69
N GLY A 34 18.48 0.30 -15.00
CA GLY A 34 17.85 0.64 -16.27
C GLY A 34 18.70 0.31 -17.49
N LYS A 35 20.03 0.35 -17.33
CA LYS A 35 21.01 0.09 -18.41
C LYS A 35 21.41 -1.38 -18.52
N THR A 36 21.39 -2.13 -17.42
CA THR A 36 22.07 -3.44 -17.32
C THR A 36 21.15 -4.62 -17.05
N LEU A 37 20.02 -4.43 -16.40
CA LEU A 37 19.08 -5.53 -16.14
C LEU A 37 18.36 -5.95 -17.41
N TYR A 38 18.11 -7.26 -17.55
CA TYR A 38 17.24 -7.78 -18.60
C TYR A 38 15.85 -7.15 -18.50
N PRO A 39 15.15 -6.90 -19.63
CA PRO A 39 13.87 -6.19 -19.65
C PRO A 39 12.74 -6.85 -18.84
N ASP A 40 12.78 -8.16 -18.67
CA ASP A 40 11.80 -8.97 -17.94
C ASP A 40 12.01 -8.97 -16.42
N ILE A 41 13.15 -8.46 -15.93
CA ILE A 41 13.40 -8.34 -14.49
C ILE A 41 12.62 -7.16 -13.92
N LYS A 42 11.74 -7.44 -12.96
CA LYS A 42 10.96 -6.42 -12.24
C LYS A 42 11.81 -5.77 -11.15
N VAL A 43 11.49 -4.51 -10.85
CA VAL A 43 12.21 -3.74 -9.82
C VAL A 43 11.18 -3.22 -8.82
N PHE A 44 11.35 -3.55 -7.55
CA PHE A 44 10.51 -3.03 -6.49
C PHE A 44 10.75 -1.55 -6.21
N TRP A 45 9.66 -0.88 -5.84
CA TRP A 45 9.64 0.51 -5.43
C TRP A 45 8.58 0.75 -4.37
N THR A 46 8.90 1.48 -3.30
CA THR A 46 7.95 1.78 -2.21
C THR A 46 7.38 3.19 -2.28
N GLY A 47 7.88 4.03 -3.18
CA GLY A 47 7.43 5.40 -3.32
C GLY A 47 8.43 6.44 -2.84
N ASP A 48 7.95 7.60 -2.39
CA ASP A 48 8.82 8.69 -1.96
C ASP A 48 9.59 8.34 -0.68
N VAL A 49 8.96 7.59 0.20
CA VAL A 49 9.54 7.04 1.45
C VAL A 49 9.15 5.55 1.58
N VAL A 50 9.50 4.89 2.68
CA VAL A 50 9.20 3.46 2.90
C VAL A 50 7.69 3.19 2.89
N CYS A 51 6.92 4.04 3.56
CA CYS A 51 5.46 3.98 3.58
C CYS A 51 4.89 5.17 2.82
N SER A 52 4.51 4.97 1.58
CA SER A 52 4.05 6.04 0.68
C SER A 52 2.77 5.67 -0.04
N ASP A 53 2.05 6.70 -0.47
CA ASP A 53 0.99 6.56 -1.45
C ASP A 53 1.56 6.18 -2.82
N LEU A 54 0.79 5.44 -3.57
CA LEU A 54 1.10 5.13 -4.97
C LEU A 54 0.61 6.29 -5.85
N THR A 55 1.54 7.09 -6.33
CA THR A 55 1.26 8.25 -7.18
C THR A 55 1.97 8.16 -8.52
N LYS A 56 1.44 8.87 -9.51
CA LYS A 56 2.09 8.95 -10.82
C LYS A 56 3.48 9.59 -10.72
N GLU A 57 3.65 10.62 -9.89
CA GLU A 57 4.92 11.33 -9.74
C GLU A 57 6.03 10.42 -9.22
N THR A 58 5.74 9.59 -8.22
CA THR A 58 6.74 8.65 -7.70
C THR A 58 7.11 7.60 -8.74
N LEU A 59 6.13 7.15 -9.55
CA LEU A 59 6.38 6.21 -10.65
C LEU A 59 7.16 6.85 -11.81
N ASP A 60 6.87 8.09 -12.18
CA ASP A 60 7.64 8.81 -13.20
C ASP A 60 9.10 8.96 -12.76
N PHE A 61 9.35 9.19 -11.46
CA PHE A 61 10.69 9.25 -10.91
C PHE A 61 11.46 7.94 -11.11
N ILE A 62 10.91 6.82 -10.69
CA ILE A 62 11.59 5.52 -10.77
C ILE A 62 11.67 5.01 -12.21
N ASN A 63 10.57 5.06 -12.97
CA ASN A 63 10.47 4.51 -14.31
C ASN A 63 11.42 5.17 -15.30
N SER A 64 11.64 6.49 -15.15
CA SER A 64 12.62 7.21 -15.96
C SER A 64 14.05 6.70 -15.77
N ARG A 65 14.37 6.13 -14.62
CA ARG A 65 15.68 5.59 -14.25
C ARG A 65 15.83 4.13 -14.62
N ILE A 66 14.89 3.29 -14.20
CA ILE A 66 14.95 1.84 -14.48
C ILE A 66 14.53 1.46 -15.90
N LYS A 67 14.00 2.42 -16.71
CA LYS A 67 13.57 2.27 -18.10
C LYS A 67 12.49 1.20 -18.31
N ARG A 68 11.64 1.03 -17.31
CA ARG A 68 10.50 0.08 -17.31
C ARG A 68 9.48 0.47 -16.25
N PRO A 69 8.23 -0.05 -16.30
CA PRO A 69 7.27 0.10 -15.22
C PRO A 69 7.79 -0.55 -13.93
N ALA A 70 7.70 0.16 -12.81
CA ALA A 70 8.07 -0.36 -11.50
C ALA A 70 7.08 -1.43 -11.02
N TYR A 71 7.54 -2.30 -10.15
CA TYR A 71 6.70 -3.19 -9.37
C TYR A 71 6.52 -2.58 -7.99
N TYR A 72 5.32 -2.06 -7.70
CA TYR A 72 5.11 -1.29 -6.49
C TYR A 72 5.00 -2.19 -5.26
N TRP A 73 5.83 -1.96 -4.27
CA TRP A 73 5.73 -2.58 -2.96
C TRP A 73 5.06 -1.59 -2.03
N TRP A 74 3.78 -1.80 -1.73
CA TRP A 74 3.03 -0.93 -0.85
C TRP A 74 3.09 -1.43 0.59
N ASN A 75 3.77 -0.67 1.45
CA ASN A 75 3.84 -0.95 2.89
C ASN A 75 2.54 -0.55 3.57
N TYR A 76 1.46 -1.23 3.21
CA TYR A 76 0.11 -1.07 3.72
C TYR A 76 -0.61 -2.44 3.64
N PRO A 77 -1.34 -2.85 4.68
CA PRO A 77 -1.61 -2.21 5.99
C PRO A 77 -0.61 -2.60 7.09
N VAL A 78 0.65 -2.80 6.80
CA VAL A 78 1.67 -3.18 7.81
C VAL A 78 1.70 -2.20 8.98
N THR A 79 1.81 -2.73 10.21
CA THR A 79 1.87 -1.97 11.46
C THR A 79 2.99 -2.44 12.39
N ASP A 80 4.02 -3.09 11.86
CA ASP A 80 5.13 -3.63 12.64
C ASP A 80 5.93 -2.56 13.39
N TYR A 81 5.88 -1.33 12.91
CA TYR A 81 6.50 -0.15 13.54
C TYR A 81 5.57 0.56 14.54
N VAL A 82 4.27 0.24 14.58
CA VAL A 82 3.26 0.82 15.49
C VAL A 82 2.30 -0.29 15.94
N ARG A 83 2.81 -1.19 16.74
CA ARG A 83 2.16 -2.46 17.07
C ARG A 83 0.87 -2.36 17.89
N ASN A 84 0.54 -1.17 18.38
CA ASN A 84 -0.64 -0.95 19.22
C ASN A 84 -1.87 -0.48 18.43
N ILE A 85 -1.81 -0.49 17.10
CA ILE A 85 -2.93 -0.11 16.25
C ILE A 85 -3.16 -1.15 15.14
N LEU A 86 -4.37 -1.12 14.60
CA LEU A 86 -4.75 -1.83 13.38
C LEU A 86 -5.15 -0.81 12.31
N LEU A 87 -4.86 -1.11 11.05
CA LEU A 87 -5.26 -0.27 9.93
C LEU A 87 -6.51 -0.86 9.27
N GLN A 88 -7.67 -0.34 9.67
CA GLN A 88 -8.99 -0.83 9.27
C GLN A 88 -9.76 0.15 8.39
N GLY A 89 -9.18 1.28 8.07
CA GLY A 89 -9.82 2.31 7.23
C GLY A 89 -9.82 1.95 5.74
N PRO A 90 -10.49 2.78 4.93
CA PRO A 90 -10.44 2.67 3.48
C PRO A 90 -9.00 2.76 2.95
N ALA A 91 -8.68 1.97 1.93
CA ALA A 91 -7.35 1.98 1.32
C ALA A 91 -7.17 3.20 0.40
N TYR A 92 -6.96 4.35 1.01
CA TYR A 92 -6.61 5.60 0.31
C TYR A 92 -5.15 5.58 -0.17
N GLY A 93 -4.79 6.58 -0.97
CA GLY A 93 -3.42 6.75 -1.44
C GLY A 93 -3.07 5.91 -2.67
N LEU A 94 -4.08 5.48 -3.41
CA LEU A 94 -3.95 4.72 -4.66
C LEU A 94 -4.44 5.58 -5.83
N ASP A 95 -3.53 5.99 -6.69
CA ASP A 95 -3.83 6.83 -7.87
C ASP A 95 -4.61 6.03 -8.92
N THR A 96 -5.81 6.47 -9.21
CA THR A 96 -6.72 5.80 -10.16
C THR A 96 -6.48 6.15 -11.62
N SER A 97 -5.53 7.02 -11.91
CA SER A 97 -5.14 7.38 -13.29
C SER A 97 -4.06 6.46 -13.89
N LEU A 98 -3.51 5.54 -13.09
CA LEU A 98 -2.42 4.66 -13.51
C LEU A 98 -2.88 3.56 -14.46
N THR A 99 -1.94 3.11 -15.29
CA THR A 99 -2.11 2.00 -16.22
C THR A 99 -0.90 1.05 -16.13
N GLU A 100 -0.94 -0.03 -16.90
CA GLU A 100 0.19 -0.96 -17.03
C GLU A 100 1.47 -0.32 -17.61
N LYS A 101 1.37 0.92 -18.12
CA LYS A 101 2.54 1.68 -18.60
C LYS A 101 3.34 2.29 -17.46
N GLU A 102 2.68 2.62 -16.36
CA GLU A 102 3.29 3.22 -15.18
C GLU A 102 3.70 2.19 -14.14
N VAL A 103 2.87 1.15 -13.92
CA VAL A 103 3.10 0.14 -12.88
C VAL A 103 2.83 -1.26 -13.42
N CYS A 104 3.77 -2.18 -13.24
CA CYS A 104 3.64 -3.55 -13.76
C CYS A 104 3.00 -4.52 -12.75
N GLY A 105 2.67 -4.06 -11.57
CA GLY A 105 2.01 -4.82 -10.51
C GLY A 105 2.21 -4.18 -9.15
N ILE A 106 1.46 -4.67 -8.18
CA ILE A 106 1.50 -4.22 -6.79
C ILE A 106 1.61 -5.43 -5.89
N VAL A 107 2.45 -5.32 -4.87
CA VAL A 107 2.42 -6.21 -3.70
C VAL A 107 2.10 -5.38 -2.47
N SER A 108 1.27 -5.93 -1.60
CA SER A 108 0.93 -5.33 -0.32
C SER A 108 1.71 -6.04 0.78
N ASN A 109 2.21 -5.26 1.74
CA ASN A 109 2.79 -5.75 2.97
C ASN A 109 1.71 -5.66 4.08
N PRO A 110 1.07 -6.77 4.47
CA PRO A 110 -0.04 -6.74 5.42
C PRO A 110 0.44 -6.65 6.86
N MET A 111 -0.52 -6.43 7.79
CA MET A 111 -0.28 -6.61 9.21
C MET A 111 0.07 -8.08 9.53
N GLU A 112 0.74 -8.33 10.65
CA GLU A 112 0.98 -9.68 11.18
C GLU A 112 -0.34 -10.41 11.53
N HIS A 113 -1.42 -9.65 11.75
CA HIS A 113 -2.76 -10.14 12.04
C HIS A 113 -3.54 -10.40 10.75
N GLY A 114 -3.53 -11.63 10.26
CA GLY A 114 -4.11 -11.98 8.96
C GLY A 114 -5.60 -11.65 8.84
N GLU A 115 -6.41 -11.95 9.86
CA GLU A 115 -7.83 -11.62 9.84
C GLU A 115 -8.07 -10.09 9.79
N ALA A 116 -7.33 -9.33 10.59
CA ALA A 116 -7.42 -7.88 10.59
C ALA A 116 -6.95 -7.24 9.27
N SER A 117 -6.10 -7.91 8.52
CA SER A 117 -5.63 -7.42 7.22
C SER A 117 -6.65 -7.57 6.09
N LYS A 118 -7.67 -8.39 6.24
CA LYS A 118 -8.60 -8.73 5.14
C LYS A 118 -9.31 -7.52 4.57
N LEU A 119 -9.76 -6.58 5.41
CA LEU A 119 -10.49 -5.40 4.94
C LEU A 119 -9.61 -4.50 4.07
N ALA A 120 -8.38 -4.26 4.48
CA ALA A 120 -7.42 -3.48 3.71
C ALA A 120 -7.01 -4.21 2.41
N LEU A 121 -6.76 -5.53 2.49
CA LEU A 121 -6.42 -6.34 1.31
C LEU A 121 -7.58 -6.44 0.31
N TYR A 122 -8.83 -6.37 0.77
CA TYR A 122 -10.01 -6.26 -0.09
C TYR A 122 -9.92 -4.99 -0.96
N GLY A 123 -9.47 -3.87 -0.38
CA GLY A 123 -9.21 -2.63 -1.12
C GLY A 123 -8.10 -2.77 -2.16
N VAL A 124 -6.99 -3.39 -1.78
CA VAL A 124 -5.87 -3.62 -2.71
C VAL A 124 -6.28 -4.52 -3.87
N ALA A 125 -7.05 -5.57 -3.60
CA ALA A 125 -7.54 -6.48 -4.62
C ALA A 125 -8.47 -5.80 -5.63
N ASP A 126 -9.42 -5.00 -5.15
CA ASP A 126 -10.35 -4.26 -6.00
C ASP A 126 -9.62 -3.21 -6.87
N TYR A 127 -8.70 -2.46 -6.26
CA TYR A 127 -7.86 -1.51 -7.00
C TYR A 127 -7.08 -2.18 -8.13
N THR A 128 -6.41 -3.30 -7.85
CA THR A 128 -5.62 -4.00 -8.85
C THR A 128 -6.47 -4.69 -9.91
N TRP A 129 -7.73 -5.00 -9.60
CA TRP A 129 -8.68 -5.55 -10.56
C TRP A 129 -9.13 -4.51 -11.59
N ASN A 130 -9.45 -3.28 -11.14
CA ASN A 130 -9.87 -2.19 -12.01
C ASN A 130 -9.47 -0.83 -11.43
N ILE A 131 -8.25 -0.42 -11.71
CA ILE A 131 -7.64 0.82 -11.21
C ILE A 131 -8.55 2.03 -11.43
N ALA A 132 -9.05 2.20 -12.65
CA ALA A 132 -9.80 3.40 -13.04
C ALA A 132 -11.19 3.50 -12.37
N ALA A 133 -11.76 2.40 -11.95
CA ALA A 133 -13.07 2.37 -11.30
C ALA A 133 -12.97 2.31 -9.76
N TYR A 134 -11.78 2.24 -9.21
CA TYR A 134 -11.60 2.11 -7.77
C TYR A 134 -12.08 3.36 -7.02
N ASN A 135 -12.88 3.13 -5.99
CA ASN A 135 -13.27 4.13 -5.00
C ASN A 135 -13.05 3.55 -3.60
N ALA A 136 -12.16 4.16 -2.85
CA ALA A 136 -11.71 3.61 -1.56
C ALA A 136 -12.85 3.46 -0.55
N LEU A 137 -13.74 4.45 -0.45
CA LEU A 137 -14.83 4.42 0.51
C LEU A 137 -15.93 3.42 0.10
N ASP A 138 -16.34 3.42 -1.15
CA ASP A 138 -17.34 2.48 -1.67
C ASP A 138 -16.85 1.03 -1.56
N ASN A 139 -15.56 0.81 -1.84
CA ASN A 139 -14.92 -0.49 -1.67
C ASN A 139 -14.95 -0.92 -0.20
N TRP A 140 -14.56 -0.03 0.71
CA TRP A 140 -14.51 -0.31 2.13
C TRP A 140 -15.89 -0.69 2.69
N GLU A 141 -16.95 0.06 2.34
CA GLU A 141 -18.32 -0.26 2.75
C GLU A 141 -18.81 -1.62 2.19
N ARG A 142 -18.42 -1.96 0.95
CA ARG A 142 -18.68 -3.30 0.39
C ARG A 142 -17.90 -4.38 1.14
N GLY A 143 -16.63 -4.14 1.42
CA GLY A 143 -15.77 -5.06 2.15
C GLY A 143 -16.31 -5.39 3.54
N LEU A 144 -16.83 -4.42 4.27
CA LEU A 144 -17.50 -4.63 5.55
C LEU A 144 -18.71 -5.58 5.43
N ASN A 145 -19.53 -5.40 4.39
CA ASN A 145 -20.68 -6.27 4.15
C ASN A 145 -20.27 -7.70 3.79
N GLU A 146 -19.23 -7.86 2.99
CA GLU A 146 -18.81 -9.19 2.52
C GLU A 146 -18.02 -9.97 3.57
N LEU A 147 -17.17 -9.27 4.33
CA LEU A 147 -16.30 -9.93 5.32
C LEU A 147 -17.02 -10.22 6.64
N MET A 148 -17.95 -9.34 7.02
CA MET A 148 -18.65 -9.43 8.32
C MET A 148 -20.16 -9.23 8.19
N PRO A 149 -20.86 -10.07 7.39
CA PRO A 149 -22.27 -9.85 7.08
C PRO A 149 -23.20 -9.89 8.29
N ASN A 150 -22.84 -10.61 9.35
CA ASN A 150 -23.64 -10.74 10.57
C ASN A 150 -23.28 -9.73 11.66
N ALA A 151 -22.20 -8.99 11.51
CA ALA A 151 -21.69 -8.02 12.49
C ALA A 151 -21.18 -6.74 11.80
N ARG A 152 -21.75 -6.41 10.65
CA ARG A 152 -21.28 -5.33 9.79
C ARG A 152 -21.18 -4.00 10.51
N ASP A 153 -22.22 -3.61 11.24
CA ASP A 153 -22.28 -2.29 11.89
C ASP A 153 -21.33 -2.20 13.08
N ALA A 154 -21.21 -3.27 13.87
CA ALA A 154 -20.22 -3.38 14.93
C ALA A 154 -18.81 -3.28 14.39
N TYR A 155 -18.52 -4.04 13.34
CA TYR A 155 -17.20 -3.99 12.71
C TYR A 155 -16.90 -2.64 12.07
N ARG A 156 -17.91 -1.99 11.48
CA ARG A 156 -17.77 -0.64 10.93
C ARG A 156 -17.40 0.37 12.02
N THR A 157 -18.09 0.33 13.15
CA THR A 157 -17.79 1.20 14.30
C THR A 157 -16.36 0.97 14.78
N PHE A 158 -15.96 -0.28 14.96
CA PHE A 158 -14.57 -0.62 15.31
C PHE A 158 -13.58 -0.09 14.28
N ALA A 159 -13.82 -0.33 12.99
CA ALA A 159 -12.92 0.06 11.91
C ALA A 159 -12.73 1.58 11.78
N ILE A 160 -13.77 2.38 12.01
CA ILE A 160 -13.67 3.85 12.03
C ILE A 160 -12.69 4.31 13.12
N HIS A 161 -12.68 3.65 14.27
CA HIS A 161 -11.80 3.98 15.39
C HIS A 161 -10.43 3.29 15.34
N SER A 162 -10.20 2.46 14.33
CA SER A 162 -8.96 1.74 14.09
C SER A 162 -8.46 2.00 12.68
N CYS A 163 -8.40 3.26 12.26
CA CYS A 163 -7.92 3.66 10.95
C CYS A 163 -6.88 4.78 11.05
N ASP A 164 -6.11 4.93 9.99
CA ASP A 164 -5.17 6.03 9.86
C ASP A 164 -5.91 7.32 9.41
N THR A 165 -5.55 7.90 8.30
CA THR A 165 -6.09 9.16 7.86
C THR A 165 -6.99 8.99 6.62
N GLU A 166 -7.86 9.97 6.39
CA GLU A 166 -8.68 10.06 5.18
C GLU A 166 -7.85 10.28 3.91
N THR A 167 -6.62 10.76 4.05
CA THR A 167 -5.76 11.17 2.93
C THR A 167 -4.76 10.11 2.52
N GLY A 168 -4.86 8.92 3.06
CA GLY A 168 -3.96 7.82 2.76
C GLY A 168 -3.05 7.45 3.91
N TYR A 169 -2.13 6.55 3.60
CA TYR A 169 -1.20 6.00 4.55
C TYR A 169 0.01 6.93 4.76
N ARG A 170 0.82 6.59 5.73
CA ARG A 170 1.98 7.40 6.13
C ARG A 170 2.91 7.72 4.98
N ARG A 171 3.37 8.99 4.96
CA ARG A 171 4.32 9.52 3.99
C ARG A 171 5.62 10.00 4.60
N ASP A 172 5.72 9.88 5.92
CA ASP A 172 6.80 10.42 6.72
C ASP A 172 7.50 9.28 7.44
N GLU A 173 8.80 9.25 7.40
CA GLU A 173 9.64 8.25 8.06
C GLU A 173 10.07 8.67 9.47
N SER A 174 9.58 9.78 9.97
CA SER A 174 9.78 10.17 11.36
C SER A 174 8.93 9.31 12.29
N TRP A 175 9.44 8.18 12.67
CA TRP A 175 8.80 7.22 13.56
C TRP A 175 8.42 7.83 14.93
N GLU A 176 9.17 8.83 15.37
CA GLU A 176 8.95 9.51 16.64
C GLU A 176 7.74 10.44 16.60
N THR A 177 7.45 10.98 15.42
CA THR A 177 6.34 11.93 15.22
C THR A 177 5.13 11.27 14.53
N THR A 178 5.18 9.95 14.36
CA THR A 178 4.10 9.19 13.74
C THR A 178 2.85 9.27 14.60
N THR A 179 1.95 10.15 14.23
CA THR A 179 0.63 10.24 14.83
C THR A 179 -0.35 9.58 13.88
N PHE A 180 -0.82 8.39 14.25
CA PHE A 180 -2.00 7.84 13.61
C PHE A 180 -3.19 8.63 14.09
N ARG A 181 -3.95 9.20 13.18
CA ARG A 181 -5.23 9.80 13.50
C ARG A 181 -6.23 8.67 13.65
N LEU A 182 -6.49 8.29 14.86
CA LEU A 182 -7.72 7.57 15.15
C LEU A 182 -8.88 8.52 14.85
N ALA A 183 -9.95 8.02 14.26
CA ALA A 183 -11.20 8.75 14.19
C ALA A 183 -11.57 9.20 15.61
N ASN A 184 -12.19 10.36 15.74
CA ASN A 184 -12.52 10.94 17.03
C ASN A 184 -13.26 9.91 17.91
N TRP A 185 -12.58 9.44 18.94
CA TRP A 185 -13.14 8.54 19.91
C TRP A 185 -14.00 9.36 20.87
N THR A 186 -15.31 9.17 20.82
CA THR A 186 -16.24 9.78 21.76
C THR A 186 -16.74 8.74 22.75
N ASP A 187 -17.16 9.18 23.93
CA ASP A 187 -17.81 8.29 24.91
C ASP A 187 -19.04 7.59 24.35
N GLU A 188 -19.75 8.24 23.43
CA GLU A 188 -20.90 7.66 22.75
C GLU A 188 -20.47 6.54 21.80
N ALA A 189 -19.42 6.75 21.00
CA ALA A 189 -18.87 5.74 20.11
C ALA A 189 -18.35 4.52 20.90
N ALA A 190 -17.66 4.75 22.04
CA ALA A 190 -17.22 3.69 22.92
C ALA A 190 -18.39 2.86 23.48
N ARG A 191 -19.43 3.53 23.98
CA ARG A 191 -20.64 2.85 24.47
C ARG A 191 -21.40 2.08 23.38
N ASN A 192 -21.42 2.60 22.17
CA ASN A 192 -22.04 1.90 21.06
C ASN A 192 -21.25 0.66 20.70
N LEU A 193 -19.92 0.76 20.64
CA LEU A 193 -19.06 -0.40 20.40
C LEU A 193 -19.26 -1.49 21.47
N GLU A 194 -19.30 -1.12 22.76
CA GLU A 194 -19.57 -2.06 23.86
C GLU A 194 -20.93 -2.76 23.75
N ARG A 195 -21.92 -2.11 23.15
CA ARG A 195 -23.25 -2.72 22.94
C ARG A 195 -23.31 -3.65 21.74
N GLU A 196 -22.45 -3.43 20.77
CA GLU A 196 -22.42 -4.17 19.52
C GLU A 196 -21.56 -5.44 19.61
N PHE A 197 -20.61 -5.49 20.54
CA PHE A 197 -19.79 -6.66 20.92
C PHE A 197 -20.34 -7.40 22.13
#